data_24164ed1cb0636ff19b05f0e43748469
#
_entry.id   24164ed1cb0636ff19b05f0e43748469
#
_cell.length_a   1.000
_cell.length_b   1.000
_cell.length_c   1.000
_cell.angle_alpha   90.00
_cell.angle_beta   90.00
_cell.angle_gamma   90.00
#
_symmetry.space_group_name_H-M   'P 1'
#
loop_
_entity.id
_entity.type
_entity.pdbx_description
1 polymer ?
#
loop_
_entity_poly.entity_id
_entity_poly.type
_entity_poly.pdbx_seq_one_letter_code
_entity_poly.pdbx_strand_id
1 'polypeptide(L)'
;MTREILILTMTGAVDELVGALHEHGDVAVTIVSAMACNVDRATVIHLPVPSLGAVGSRVRRTLWGSAIGRNVFRLTRWDGSRRLQRAIRGDAAARHSISKAHLIVVAERDAAYSAWKAVHGRRAATAQAVYGAVSATAIVDGWRTGSGHPA
;
A
#
# COMPACT_ATOMS: atom_id res chain seq x y z
N MET A 1 22.97 -5.36 -5.05
CA MET A 1 22.05 -5.43 -3.90
C MET A 1 20.64 -5.36 -4.44
N THR A 2 19.85 -6.40 -4.20
CA THR A 2 18.42 -6.41 -4.59
C THR A 2 17.66 -5.38 -3.75
N ARG A 3 16.93 -4.48 -4.40
CA ARG A 3 16.15 -3.47 -3.69
C ARG A 3 14.76 -3.98 -3.35
N GLU A 4 14.29 -3.70 -2.16
CA GLU A 4 12.99 -4.16 -1.68
C GLU A 4 11.90 -3.11 -1.97
N ILE A 5 10.87 -3.54 -2.70
CA ILE A 5 9.68 -2.74 -3.03
C ILE A 5 8.50 -3.33 -2.26
N LEU A 6 7.78 -2.47 -1.57
CA LEU A 6 6.55 -2.82 -0.88
C LEU A 6 5.34 -2.23 -1.62
N ILE A 7 4.40 -3.07 -2.02
CA ILE A 7 3.12 -2.63 -2.61
C ILE A 7 2.03 -2.72 -1.55
N LEU A 8 1.31 -1.63 -1.34
CA LEU A 8 0.13 -1.59 -0.47
C LEU A 8 -1.14 -1.52 -1.31
N THR A 9 -2.06 -2.47 -1.08
CA THR A 9 -3.32 -2.58 -1.80
C THR A 9 -4.47 -3.07 -0.91
N MET A 10 -5.69 -2.67 -1.23
CA MET A 10 -6.91 -3.21 -0.62
C MET A 10 -7.52 -4.34 -1.44
N THR A 11 -7.45 -4.24 -2.77
CA THR A 11 -8.14 -5.16 -3.69
C THR A 11 -7.26 -6.30 -4.16
N GLY A 12 -5.94 -6.15 -4.11
CA GLY A 12 -4.99 -7.15 -4.61
C GLY A 12 -4.82 -7.16 -6.13
N ALA A 13 -5.43 -6.22 -6.85
CA ALA A 13 -5.28 -6.09 -8.31
C ALA A 13 -3.96 -5.37 -8.65
N VAL A 14 -2.86 -6.10 -8.60
CA VAL A 14 -1.50 -5.54 -8.73
C VAL A 14 -0.62 -6.30 -9.73
N ASP A 15 -1.16 -7.26 -10.48
CA ASP A 15 -0.39 -8.10 -11.39
C ASP A 15 0.37 -7.29 -12.43
N GLU A 16 -0.31 -6.34 -13.09
CA GLU A 16 0.31 -5.44 -14.08
C GLU A 16 1.41 -4.58 -13.47
N LEU A 17 1.20 -4.10 -12.26
CA LEU A 17 2.18 -3.30 -11.52
C LEU A 17 3.43 -4.14 -11.20
N VAL A 18 3.25 -5.37 -10.74
CA VAL A 18 4.36 -6.27 -10.41
C VAL A 18 5.12 -6.66 -11.68
N GLY A 19 4.39 -6.97 -12.76
CA GLY A 19 4.99 -7.24 -14.07
C GLY A 19 5.87 -6.09 -14.54
N ALA A 20 5.33 -4.88 -14.54
CA ALA A 20 6.06 -3.67 -14.93
C ALA A 20 7.32 -3.43 -14.07
N LEU A 21 7.25 -3.63 -12.76
CA LEU A 21 8.41 -3.46 -11.88
C LEU A 21 9.54 -4.45 -12.19
N HIS A 22 9.21 -5.70 -12.49
CA HIS A 22 10.20 -6.71 -12.85
C HIS A 22 10.81 -6.50 -14.25
N GLU A 23 10.07 -5.91 -15.20
CA GLU A 23 10.61 -5.53 -16.50
C GLU A 23 11.66 -4.42 -16.39
N HIS A 24 11.50 -3.54 -15.41
CA HIS A 24 12.37 -2.38 -15.23
C HIS A 24 13.60 -2.66 -14.35
N GLY A 25 13.61 -3.72 -13.53
CA GLY A 25 14.77 -4.01 -12.69
C GLY A 25 14.71 -5.32 -11.90
N ASP A 26 15.87 -5.72 -11.37
CA ASP A 26 15.97 -6.83 -10.42
C ASP A 26 15.61 -6.35 -9.02
N VAL A 27 14.33 -6.51 -8.68
CA VAL A 27 13.74 -6.04 -7.44
C VAL A 27 13.02 -7.15 -6.70
N ALA A 28 13.08 -7.14 -5.38
CA ALA A 28 12.27 -8.00 -4.53
C ALA A 28 10.94 -7.31 -4.20
N VAL A 29 9.84 -7.89 -4.65
CA VAL A 29 8.52 -7.30 -4.46
C VAL A 29 7.77 -8.01 -3.33
N THR A 30 7.31 -7.26 -2.35
CA THR A 30 6.40 -7.72 -1.30
C THR A 30 5.08 -6.97 -1.42
N ILE A 31 3.98 -7.70 -1.39
CA ILE A 31 2.62 -7.16 -1.48
C ILE A 31 1.94 -7.31 -0.13
N VAL A 32 1.43 -6.24 0.42
CA VAL A 32 0.54 -6.24 1.59
C VAL A 32 -0.87 -5.94 1.11
N SER A 33 -1.73 -6.95 1.13
CA SER A 33 -3.07 -6.88 0.58
C SER A 33 -4.13 -7.19 1.63
N ALA A 34 -5.26 -6.47 1.59
CA ALA A 34 -6.42 -6.76 2.41
C ALA A 34 -7.31 -7.89 1.82
N MET A 35 -7.20 -8.14 0.53
CA MET A 35 -7.84 -9.27 -0.14
C MET A 35 -6.79 -10.31 -0.54
N ALA A 36 -7.19 -11.57 -0.59
CA ALA A 36 -6.33 -12.62 -1.08
C ALA A 36 -5.98 -12.34 -2.56
N CYS A 37 -4.71 -12.35 -2.87
CA CYS A 37 -4.19 -12.28 -4.23
C CYS A 37 -3.10 -13.34 -4.39
N ASN A 38 -2.92 -13.81 -5.60
CA ASN A 38 -1.81 -14.69 -5.95
C ASN A 38 -1.11 -14.05 -7.13
N VAL A 39 0.10 -13.59 -6.91
CA VAL A 39 0.90 -12.88 -7.90
C VAL A 39 2.24 -13.56 -8.03
N ASP A 40 2.58 -13.97 -9.22
CA ASP A 40 3.86 -14.60 -9.50
C ASP A 40 5.03 -13.64 -9.22
N ARG A 41 6.13 -14.18 -8.72
CA ARG A 41 7.37 -13.45 -8.41
C ARG A 41 7.25 -12.38 -7.32
N ALA A 42 6.21 -12.43 -6.48
CA ALA A 42 6.07 -11.54 -5.35
C ALA A 42 5.75 -12.29 -4.05
N THR A 43 6.24 -11.79 -2.93
CA THR A 43 5.83 -12.30 -1.62
C THR A 43 4.54 -11.61 -1.21
N VAL A 44 3.48 -12.38 -0.95
CA VAL A 44 2.17 -11.83 -0.57
C VAL A 44 1.95 -11.97 0.93
N ILE A 45 1.65 -10.87 1.61
CA ILE A 45 1.20 -10.81 2.99
C ILE A 45 -0.29 -10.44 2.97
N HIS A 46 -1.13 -11.44 3.19
CA HIS A 46 -2.57 -11.23 3.26
C HIS A 46 -2.96 -10.77 4.68
N LEU A 47 -3.54 -9.57 4.77
CA LEU A 47 -4.06 -9.01 6.01
C LEU A 47 -5.59 -9.07 6.01
N PRO A 48 -6.20 -9.95 6.81
CA PRO A 48 -7.66 -9.98 6.92
C PRO A 48 -8.16 -8.69 7.57
N VAL A 49 -8.65 -7.78 6.74
CA VAL A 49 -9.26 -6.52 7.22
C VAL A 49 -10.69 -6.83 7.65
N PRO A 50 -11.04 -6.64 8.93
CA PRO A 50 -12.37 -6.95 9.44
C PRO A 50 -13.46 -6.26 8.61
N SER A 51 -14.58 -6.95 8.38
CA SER A 51 -15.74 -6.37 7.70
C SER A 51 -16.27 -5.15 8.48
N LEU A 52 -17.04 -4.30 7.80
CA LEU A 52 -17.63 -3.10 8.43
C LEU A 52 -18.56 -3.41 9.61
N GLY A 53 -19.05 -4.65 9.69
CA GLY A 53 -20.10 -5.04 10.62
C GLY A 53 -21.44 -4.35 10.33
N ALA A 54 -22.49 -4.72 11.08
CA ALA A 54 -23.84 -4.17 10.86
C ALA A 54 -23.91 -2.65 11.10
N VAL A 55 -23.26 -2.17 12.15
CA VAL A 55 -23.25 -0.73 12.51
C VAL A 55 -22.50 0.08 11.46
N GLY A 56 -21.29 -0.34 11.09
CA GLY A 56 -20.49 0.37 10.08
C GLY A 56 -21.16 0.40 8.72
N SER A 57 -21.83 -0.71 8.33
CA SER A 57 -22.59 -0.77 7.08
C SER A 57 -23.80 0.16 7.08
N ARG A 58 -24.50 0.29 8.21
CA ARG A 58 -25.63 1.23 8.36
C ARG A 58 -25.13 2.67 8.27
N VAL A 59 -24.08 3.02 9.01
CA VAL A 59 -23.47 4.36 8.97
C VAL A 59 -23.00 4.70 7.56
N ARG A 60 -22.32 3.77 6.89
CA ARG A 60 -21.92 3.96 5.49
C ARG A 60 -23.12 4.25 4.59
N ARG A 61 -24.19 3.45 4.68
CA ARG A 61 -25.39 3.63 3.85
C ARG A 61 -26.02 5.02 4.05
N THR A 62 -26.12 5.47 5.30
CA THR A 62 -26.69 6.78 5.62
C THR A 62 -25.81 7.93 5.12
N LEU A 63 -24.51 7.85 5.31
CA LEU A 63 -23.61 8.96 4.96
C LEU A 63 -23.23 8.98 3.47
N TRP A 64 -23.30 7.85 2.76
CA TRP A 64 -22.85 7.75 1.35
C TRP A 64 -23.75 8.50 0.37
N GLY A 65 -24.99 8.83 0.75
CA GLY A 65 -25.94 9.54 -0.08
C GLY A 65 -25.61 11.02 -0.34
N SER A 66 -24.68 11.62 0.41
CA SER A 66 -24.28 13.01 0.25
C SER A 66 -22.77 13.20 0.12
N ALA A 67 -22.35 14.28 -0.56
CA ALA A 67 -20.92 14.61 -0.68
C ALA A 67 -20.27 14.88 0.68
N ILE A 68 -20.96 15.60 1.55
CA ILE A 68 -20.52 15.90 2.92
C ILE A 68 -20.43 14.62 3.73
N GLY A 69 -21.44 13.76 3.67
CA GLY A 69 -21.46 12.47 4.37
C GLY A 69 -20.33 11.55 3.95
N ARG A 70 -19.99 11.48 2.65
CA ARG A 70 -18.82 10.73 2.17
C ARG A 70 -17.50 11.24 2.76
N ASN A 71 -17.33 12.54 2.88
CA ASN A 71 -16.14 13.13 3.49
C ASN A 71 -16.09 12.84 4.99
N VAL A 72 -17.20 12.96 5.70
CA VAL A 72 -17.31 12.61 7.12
C VAL A 72 -16.99 11.13 7.33
N PHE A 73 -17.54 10.23 6.50
CA PHE A 73 -17.26 8.79 6.61
C PHE A 73 -15.77 8.47 6.53
N ARG A 74 -15.03 9.16 5.63
CA ARG A 74 -13.57 9.00 5.49
C ARG A 74 -12.77 9.37 6.74
N LEU A 75 -13.30 10.21 7.58
CA LEU A 75 -12.68 10.58 8.86
C LEU A 75 -12.97 9.56 9.96
N THR A 76 -13.87 8.63 9.74
CA THR A 76 -14.25 7.62 10.73
C THR A 76 -13.28 6.45 10.76
N ARG A 77 -13.37 5.66 11.83
CA ARG A 77 -12.62 4.39 11.97
C ARG A 77 -13.06 3.30 10.98
N TRP A 78 -14.18 3.48 10.30
CA TRP A 78 -14.74 2.53 9.33
C TRP A 78 -14.21 2.74 7.91
N ASP A 79 -13.49 3.83 7.66
CA ASP A 79 -12.84 4.07 6.37
C ASP A 79 -11.83 2.96 6.03
N GLY A 80 -11.78 2.56 4.77
CA GLY A 80 -10.92 1.48 4.28
C GLY A 80 -9.45 1.71 4.63
N SER A 81 -8.97 2.93 4.44
CA SER A 81 -7.59 3.31 4.70
C SER A 81 -7.20 3.15 6.18
N ARG A 82 -8.09 3.52 7.11
CA ARG A 82 -7.85 3.37 8.54
C ARG A 82 -7.95 1.91 9.01
N ARG A 83 -8.77 1.12 8.33
CA ARG A 83 -8.89 -0.32 8.60
C ARG A 83 -7.64 -1.07 8.15
N LEU A 84 -7.14 -0.79 6.95
CA LEU A 84 -5.87 -1.33 6.46
C LEU A 84 -4.72 -0.95 7.40
N GLN A 85 -4.62 0.32 7.80
CA GLN A 85 -3.58 0.79 8.72
C GLN A 85 -3.62 0.06 10.07
N ARG A 86 -4.81 -0.25 10.60
CA ARG A 86 -4.92 -1.04 11.84
C ARG A 86 -4.47 -2.48 11.65
N ALA A 87 -4.83 -3.11 10.52
CA ALA A 87 -4.40 -4.46 10.19
C ALA A 87 -2.86 -4.53 10.09
N ILE A 88 -2.24 -3.58 9.37
CA ILE A 88 -0.77 -3.47 9.26
C ILE A 88 -0.13 -3.32 10.66
N ARG A 89 -0.72 -2.53 11.54
CA ARG A 89 -0.20 -2.35 12.90
C ARG A 89 -0.22 -3.62 13.73
N GLY A 90 -1.21 -4.47 13.53
CA GLY A 90 -1.37 -5.75 14.24
C GLY A 90 -0.46 -6.85 13.71
N ASP A 91 0.02 -6.74 12.48
CA ASP A 91 0.79 -7.80 11.81
C ASP A 91 2.30 -7.53 11.86
N ALA A 92 3.06 -8.51 12.35
CA ALA A 92 4.51 -8.37 12.50
C ALA A 92 5.25 -8.45 11.15
N ALA A 93 4.79 -9.30 10.23
CA ALA A 93 5.41 -9.48 8.92
C ALA A 93 5.24 -8.22 8.07
N ALA A 94 4.02 -7.64 8.04
CA ALA A 94 3.75 -6.39 7.35
C ALA A 94 4.60 -5.23 7.91
N ARG A 95 4.72 -5.13 9.22
CA ARG A 95 5.57 -4.10 9.85
C ARG A 95 7.05 -4.28 9.51
N HIS A 96 7.53 -5.52 9.47
CA HIS A 96 8.90 -5.84 9.10
C HIS A 96 9.18 -5.49 7.63
N SER A 97 8.29 -5.86 6.72
CA SER A 97 8.42 -5.51 5.30
C SER A 97 8.42 -3.99 5.08
N ILE A 98 7.58 -3.24 5.81
CA ILE A 98 7.61 -1.77 5.77
C ILE A 98 8.98 -1.22 6.20
N SER A 99 9.59 -1.78 7.25
CA SER A 99 10.87 -1.28 7.77
C SER A 99 12.06 -1.54 6.84
N LYS A 100 11.95 -2.53 5.98
CA LYS A 100 12.99 -2.90 5.00
C LYS A 100 12.79 -2.26 3.62
N ALA A 101 11.59 -1.78 3.32
CA ALA A 101 11.27 -1.24 2.02
C ALA A 101 12.16 -0.05 1.65
N HIS A 102 12.67 -0.05 0.43
CA HIS A 102 13.34 1.09 -0.19
C HIS A 102 12.33 1.98 -0.94
N LEU A 103 11.28 1.35 -1.47
CA LEU A 103 10.16 2.01 -2.14
C LEU A 103 8.83 1.44 -1.65
N ILE A 104 7.90 2.32 -1.32
CA ILE A 104 6.51 1.94 -0.99
C ILE A 104 5.62 2.42 -2.12
N VAL A 105 4.99 1.47 -2.82
CA VAL A 105 4.08 1.77 -3.93
C VAL A 105 2.65 1.65 -3.42
N VAL A 106 1.89 2.71 -3.62
CA VAL A 106 0.46 2.77 -3.32
C VAL A 106 -0.30 2.40 -4.57
N ALA A 107 -0.93 1.22 -4.59
CA ALA A 107 -1.71 0.78 -5.75
C ALA A 107 -3.06 1.48 -5.85
N GLU A 108 -3.63 1.83 -4.71
CA GLU A 108 -4.97 2.43 -4.63
C GLU A 108 -5.06 3.50 -3.54
N ARG A 109 -6.06 4.38 -3.70
CA ARG A 109 -6.29 5.50 -2.79
C ARG A 109 -6.40 5.09 -1.32
N ASP A 110 -7.06 3.98 -1.03
CA ASP A 110 -7.30 3.52 0.34
C ASP A 110 -6.01 3.04 1.04
N ALA A 111 -4.96 2.73 0.27
CA ALA A 111 -3.65 2.38 0.79
C ALA A 111 -2.76 3.62 1.07
N ALA A 112 -3.10 4.80 0.52
CA ALA A 112 -2.27 6.00 0.62
C ALA A 112 -2.03 6.46 2.06
N TYR A 113 -3.04 6.37 2.93
CA TYR A 113 -2.89 6.73 4.34
C TYR A 113 -1.88 5.83 5.06
N SER A 114 -1.85 4.54 4.74
CA SER A 114 -0.92 3.58 5.33
C SER A 114 0.52 3.86 4.89
N ALA A 115 0.73 4.16 3.61
CA ALA A 115 2.03 4.55 3.09
C ALA A 115 2.54 5.86 3.72
N TRP A 116 1.68 6.87 3.80
CA TRP A 116 2.01 8.13 4.45
C TRP A 116 2.43 7.91 5.91
N LYS A 117 1.68 7.10 6.67
CA LYS A 117 2.01 6.76 8.07
C LYS A 117 3.31 5.96 8.19
N ALA A 118 3.64 5.12 7.22
CA ALA A 118 4.89 4.36 7.22
C ALA A 118 6.10 5.30 7.12
N VAL A 119 6.07 6.21 6.15
CA VAL A 119 7.17 7.17 5.90
C VAL A 119 7.29 8.19 7.03
N HIS A 120 6.19 8.86 7.41
CA HIS A 120 6.23 9.90 8.45
C HIS A 120 6.31 9.35 9.87
N GLY A 121 5.96 8.09 10.09
CA GLY A 121 6.02 7.43 11.40
C GLY A 121 7.39 6.85 11.75
N ARG A 122 8.46 7.21 11.05
CA ARG A 122 9.84 6.70 11.21
C ARG A 122 9.99 5.18 11.07
N ARG A 123 8.99 4.46 10.55
CA ARG A 123 9.07 3.01 10.33
C ARG A 123 9.81 2.65 9.07
N ALA A 124 9.76 3.54 8.08
CA ALA A 124 10.44 3.43 6.80
C ALA A 124 11.11 4.77 6.48
N ALA A 125 11.95 5.25 7.39
CA ALA A 125 12.53 6.60 7.33
C ALA A 125 13.39 6.86 6.07
N THR A 126 13.84 5.80 5.43
CA THR A 126 14.63 5.84 4.18
C THR A 126 13.83 5.49 2.94
N ALA A 127 12.57 5.05 3.11
CA ALA A 127 11.73 4.66 1.99
C ALA A 127 11.08 5.88 1.34
N GLN A 128 11.05 5.88 0.02
CA GLN A 128 10.22 6.78 -0.76
C GLN A 128 8.82 6.16 -0.96
N ALA A 129 7.76 6.96 -0.87
CA ALA A 129 6.42 6.50 -1.17
C ALA A 129 5.89 7.16 -2.44
N VAL A 130 5.34 6.35 -3.35
CA VAL A 130 4.79 6.82 -4.63
C VAL A 130 3.43 6.20 -4.91
N TYR A 131 2.66 6.84 -5.78
CA TYR A 131 1.35 6.39 -6.20
C TYR A 131 1.38 5.88 -7.64
N GLY A 132 0.92 4.63 -7.84
CA GLY A 132 0.72 4.01 -9.15
C GLY A 132 1.99 3.51 -9.83
N ALA A 133 1.79 2.80 -10.93
CA ALA A 133 2.84 2.09 -11.66
C ALA A 133 3.86 3.04 -12.30
N VAL A 134 3.39 4.10 -12.97
CA VAL A 134 4.26 5.03 -13.72
C VAL A 134 5.32 5.67 -12.84
N SER A 135 4.93 6.13 -11.65
CA SER A 135 5.87 6.72 -10.71
C SER A 135 6.85 5.69 -10.14
N ALA A 136 6.36 4.48 -9.90
CA ALA A 136 7.18 3.39 -9.36
C ALA A 136 8.24 2.92 -10.36
N THR A 137 7.86 2.68 -11.61
CA THR A 137 8.78 2.25 -12.68
C THR A 137 9.83 3.31 -12.98
N ALA A 138 9.48 4.59 -13.00
CA ALA A 138 10.43 5.69 -13.19
C ALA A 138 11.53 5.70 -12.11
N ILE A 139 11.19 5.40 -10.85
CA ILE A 139 12.18 5.30 -9.77
C ILE A 139 13.07 4.07 -9.95
N VAL A 140 12.49 2.92 -10.31
CA VAL A 140 13.25 1.68 -10.54
C VAL A 140 14.24 1.87 -11.70
N ASP A 141 13.82 2.53 -12.78
CA ASP A 141 14.71 2.91 -13.88
C ASP A 141 15.83 3.83 -13.44
N GLY A 142 15.53 4.82 -12.62
CA GLY A 142 16.53 5.70 -12.02
C GLY A 142 17.56 4.92 -11.18
N TRP A 143 17.15 3.87 -10.52
CA TRP A 143 18.08 3.01 -9.78
C TRP A 143 19.03 2.24 -10.69
N ARG A 144 18.55 1.81 -11.86
CA ARG A 144 19.35 1.09 -12.85
C ARG A 144 20.38 1.99 -13.52
N THR A 145 20.02 3.23 -13.80
CA THR A 145 20.90 4.22 -14.47
C THR A 145 21.87 4.94 -13.53
N GLY A 146 21.80 4.67 -12.22
CA GLY A 146 22.63 5.34 -11.22
C GLY A 146 22.28 6.81 -10.97
N SER A 147 21.24 7.34 -11.63
CA SER A 147 20.78 8.74 -11.49
C SER A 147 19.79 8.93 -10.33
N GLY A 148 19.39 7.86 -9.68
CA GLY A 148 18.41 7.87 -8.59
C GLY A 148 19.03 8.11 -7.23
N HIS A 149 19.68 9.25 -7.01
CA HIS A 149 19.98 9.71 -5.66
C HIS A 149 18.87 10.66 -5.24
N PRO A 150 18.08 10.35 -4.18
CA PRO A 150 17.16 11.35 -3.64
C PRO A 150 17.99 12.49 -3.05
N ALA A 151 17.67 13.69 -3.47
CA ALA A 151 18.16 14.91 -2.83
C ALA A 151 17.51 15.06 -1.44
#